data_4359cba162f63de1b772ced923948fb6
#
_entry.id   4359cba162f63de1b772ced923948fb6
#
_cell.length_a   1.000
_cell.length_b   1.000
_cell.length_c   1.000
_cell.angle_alpha   90.00
_cell.angle_beta   90.00
_cell.angle_gamma   90.00
#
_symmetry.space_group_name_H-M   'P 1'
#
loop_
_entity.id
_entity.type
_entity.pdbx_description
1 polymer ?
#
loop_
_entity_poly.entity_id
_entity_poly.type
_entity_poly.pdbx_seq_one_letter_code
_entity_poly.pdbx_strand_id
1 'polypeptide(L)'
;MTSVTTPATTPATTSSALFAPSRSPRPDDGIPPDTGVAFALRRRSFLVGGLGLSAAGALAACGSSGGADAAPSDFSTATGPFTGTDTATAAADAAVTPAYHEASASNTALSPGSWTGKVGDKEITLSGAYLVDGITATIDGGTFESTTADQTVFLVVGGGSLSITNARITKSGDASTDGQHGVDDAYNFYGLNSAVVAVGEGSTVTVNETTLTTTASGANAVIASGSATAQVTACAIATTGESSRGLHATYAGVINGSDLTIETQGAHCAAVATDRGSGTVTVEGANTFTTNGDGSPCLYSTGQITVSGLTGQANGAQAIVVEGKNHATVSDSTLTSASSKGGVMLYQSMSGDAADSDAATEVSTLALSDVALTCTQDAPVLYVTNTSSQATLTRCTLTAPGGLVKADEDRWGTSGSNGGVLALTMDATTSDGAIAAGSSSSVTVTTANGGAATGTASGSVTVS
;
A
#
# COMPACT_ATOMS: atom_id res chain seq x y z
N MET A 1 -73.54 -2.13 11.63
CA MET A 1 -74.07 -3.50 11.61
C MET A 1 -72.92 -4.46 11.63
N THR A 2 -72.87 -5.15 12.70
CA THR A 2 -72.30 -6.49 13.03
C THR A 2 -70.77 -6.58 12.97
N SER A 3 -70.07 -6.45 14.05
CA SER A 3 -69.91 -7.26 15.26
C SER A 3 -69.21 -8.60 15.01
N VAL A 4 -68.11 -8.79 15.78
CA VAL A 4 -67.78 -9.90 16.71
C VAL A 4 -66.91 -10.97 16.05
N THR A 5 -65.85 -11.53 16.58
CA THR A 5 -65.28 -11.69 17.92
C THR A 5 -63.91 -12.35 17.81
N THR A 6 -63.02 -12.03 18.70
CA THR A 6 -61.88 -12.82 19.16
C THR A 6 -62.34 -14.11 19.87
N PRO A 7 -61.50 -15.16 20.01
CA PRO A 7 -60.96 -15.39 21.34
C PRO A 7 -59.48 -15.77 21.41
N ALA A 8 -58.93 -15.36 22.52
CA ALA A 8 -57.67 -15.83 23.10
C ALA A 8 -57.82 -17.22 23.72
N THR A 9 -56.70 -17.97 23.83
CA THR A 9 -56.36 -18.79 24.99
C THR A 9 -54.90 -19.21 25.00
N THR A 10 -54.23 -18.91 26.06
CA THR A 10 -53.03 -19.45 26.66
C THR A 10 -53.40 -20.74 27.46
N PRO A 11 -52.48 -21.46 28.22
CA PRO A 11 -51.11 -21.95 28.00
C PRO A 11 -50.94 -23.44 28.38
N ALA A 12 -49.79 -24.04 28.26
CA ALA A 12 -49.32 -25.19 29.07
C ALA A 12 -47.80 -25.35 28.92
N THR A 13 -47.04 -25.05 29.89
CA THR A 13 -46.48 -25.75 31.05
C THR A 13 -45.52 -26.90 30.72
N THR A 14 -44.24 -26.62 31.08
CA THR A 14 -43.25 -27.40 31.79
C THR A 14 -42.89 -28.82 31.34
N SER A 15 -41.59 -29.05 31.12
CA SER A 15 -40.86 -30.03 31.92
C SER A 15 -39.35 -29.83 31.85
N SER A 16 -38.77 -29.67 33.00
CA SER A 16 -37.34 -29.69 33.31
C SER A 16 -36.81 -31.11 33.25
N ALA A 17 -35.60 -31.30 32.70
CA ALA A 17 -34.78 -32.46 33.07
C ALA A 17 -33.33 -32.00 33.23
N LEU A 18 -32.89 -31.97 34.43
CA LEU A 18 -31.49 -31.95 34.88
C LEU A 18 -30.77 -33.23 34.40
N PHE A 19 -29.57 -33.07 33.88
CA PHE A 19 -28.53 -34.08 34.07
C PHE A 19 -27.20 -33.39 34.30
N ALA A 20 -26.58 -33.74 35.43
CA ALA A 20 -25.30 -33.31 35.94
C ALA A 20 -24.16 -34.24 35.40
N PRO A 21 -22.89 -33.94 35.66
CA PRO A 21 -21.76 -34.19 34.78
C PRO A 21 -21.08 -35.54 35.07
N SER A 22 -20.47 -36.13 34.04
CA SER A 22 -19.55 -37.26 34.21
C SER A 22 -18.09 -36.81 34.00
N ARG A 23 -17.32 -37.19 35.00
CA ARG A 23 -15.86 -37.03 35.17
C ARG A 23 -15.08 -37.91 34.18
N SER A 24 -13.90 -37.35 33.91
CA SER A 24 -12.66 -37.88 33.30
C SER A 24 -12.30 -39.35 33.54
N PRO A 25 -11.29 -39.89 32.79
CA PRO A 25 -9.98 -39.99 33.42
C PRO A 25 -8.79 -39.49 32.56
N ARG A 26 -7.75 -38.99 33.25
CA ARG A 26 -6.37 -38.89 32.78
C ARG A 26 -5.73 -40.28 32.72
N PRO A 27 -4.63 -40.41 31.94
CA PRO A 27 -3.40 -40.90 32.57
C PRO A 27 -2.22 -39.94 32.37
N ASP A 28 -1.49 -39.80 33.44
CA ASP A 28 -0.10 -39.34 33.52
C ASP A 28 0.80 -40.28 32.72
N ASP A 29 1.77 -39.67 32.01
CA ASP A 29 3.11 -40.24 31.89
C ASP A 29 4.11 -39.15 31.43
N GLY A 30 5.08 -39.03 32.24
CA GLY A 30 6.25 -38.27 32.43
C GLY A 30 7.02 -37.71 31.20
N ILE A 31 7.39 -36.44 31.32
CA ILE A 31 8.52 -35.83 30.62
C ILE A 31 9.38 -35.14 31.68
N PRO A 32 10.71 -35.39 31.69
CA PRO A 32 11.61 -34.80 32.68
C PRO A 32 11.90 -33.30 32.40
N PRO A 33 12.30 -32.55 33.43
CA PRO A 33 12.50 -31.11 33.32
C PRO A 33 13.83 -30.80 32.61
N ASP A 34 13.76 -29.94 31.60
CA ASP A 34 14.96 -29.38 30.99
C ASP A 34 15.33 -28.06 31.68
N THR A 35 16.60 -27.97 31.92
CA THR A 35 17.29 -27.03 32.77
C THR A 35 17.31 -25.62 32.20
N GLY A 36 16.90 -24.66 33.01
CA GLY A 36 17.05 -23.24 32.73
C GLY A 36 18.50 -22.78 32.61
N VAL A 37 18.75 -21.96 31.61
CA VAL A 37 19.93 -21.10 31.56
C VAL A 37 19.47 -19.66 31.44
N ALA A 38 19.57 -18.94 32.54
CA ALA A 38 19.45 -17.50 32.61
C ALA A 38 20.70 -16.87 31.97
N PHE A 39 20.52 -16.04 30.96
CA PHE A 39 21.58 -15.15 30.51
C PHE A 39 21.31 -13.72 30.95
N ALA A 40 22.22 -13.29 31.84
CA ALA A 40 22.27 -11.96 32.41
C ALA A 40 22.72 -10.92 31.38
N LEU A 41 22.02 -9.78 31.39
CA LEU A 41 22.43 -8.53 30.76
C LEU A 41 23.84 -8.10 31.23
N ARG A 42 24.76 -7.93 30.30
CA ARG A 42 25.95 -7.08 30.49
C ARG A 42 25.98 -5.99 29.43
N ARG A 43 25.72 -4.76 29.90
CA ARG A 43 26.13 -3.53 29.20
C ARG A 43 27.64 -3.54 29.00
N ARG A 44 28.08 -3.30 27.79
CA ARG A 44 29.40 -2.73 27.50
C ARG A 44 29.31 -1.70 26.39
N SER A 45 29.48 -0.46 26.79
CA SER A 45 29.84 0.64 25.91
C SER A 45 31.20 0.37 25.29
N PHE A 46 31.36 0.60 23.99
CA PHE A 46 32.64 0.95 23.38
C PHE A 46 32.42 1.96 22.25
N LEU A 47 33.22 2.99 22.32
CA LEU A 47 33.35 4.12 21.42
C LEU A 47 34.23 3.79 20.21
N VAL A 48 33.94 4.51 19.11
CA VAL A 48 34.87 5.03 18.08
C VAL A 48 35.30 4.12 16.94
N GLY A 49 34.96 4.57 15.73
CA GLY A 49 35.93 4.61 14.63
C GLY A 49 35.49 4.01 13.29
N GLY A 50 35.13 4.88 12.36
CA GLY A 50 35.74 4.85 11.02
C GLY A 50 34.98 4.13 9.89
N LEU A 51 34.41 4.95 9.01
CA LEU A 51 34.42 4.83 7.53
C LEU A 51 34.23 3.46 6.88
N GLY A 52 33.16 3.35 6.12
CA GLY A 52 33.01 2.33 5.09
C GLY A 52 31.68 2.40 4.39
N LEU A 53 31.65 3.08 3.24
CA LEU A 53 30.55 2.99 2.26
C LEU A 53 30.30 1.54 1.88
N SER A 54 29.07 1.12 1.87
CA SER A 54 28.56 0.17 0.88
C SER A 54 27.04 0.26 0.80
N ALA A 55 26.58 0.83 -0.28
CA ALA A 55 25.20 0.74 -0.73
C ALA A 55 24.91 -0.71 -1.12
N ALA A 56 23.95 -1.34 -0.47
CA ALA A 56 23.34 -2.56 -0.92
C ALA A 56 21.83 -2.31 -0.98
N GLY A 57 21.32 -2.04 -2.16
CA GLY A 57 19.90 -1.97 -2.44
C GLY A 57 19.25 -3.33 -2.24
N ALA A 58 18.32 -3.42 -1.32
CA ALA A 58 17.42 -4.55 -1.20
C ALA A 58 15.99 -4.02 -1.30
N LEU A 59 15.23 -4.48 -2.31
CA LEU A 59 13.80 -4.32 -2.33
C LEU A 59 13.22 -4.96 -1.06
N ALA A 60 12.84 -4.14 -0.12
CA ALA A 60 11.98 -4.56 0.95
C ALA A 60 10.63 -3.89 0.70
N ALA A 61 9.66 -4.64 0.20
CA ALA A 61 8.29 -4.34 0.54
C ALA A 61 8.20 -4.38 2.06
N CYS A 62 7.52 -3.43 2.65
CA CYS A 62 7.35 -3.33 4.09
C CYS A 62 6.90 -4.64 4.70
N GLY A 63 7.74 -5.26 5.47
CA GLY A 63 7.38 -6.49 6.13
C GLY A 63 8.56 -7.13 6.83
N SER A 64 8.61 -7.00 8.14
CA SER A 64 9.67 -7.45 9.01
C SER A 64 9.70 -8.95 9.25
N SER A 65 10.88 -9.40 9.45
CA SER A 65 11.36 -10.52 10.26
C SER A 65 11.78 -11.80 9.57
N GLY A 66 13.05 -12.10 9.75
CA GLY A 66 13.59 -13.43 9.91
C GLY A 66 14.51 -13.96 8.80
N GLY A 67 15.80 -14.02 9.11
CA GLY A 67 16.76 -14.90 8.44
C GLY A 67 17.81 -14.18 7.60
N ALA A 68 18.98 -14.03 8.19
CA ALA A 68 20.19 -13.63 7.50
C ALA A 68 20.65 -14.74 6.56
N ASP A 69 20.88 -14.39 5.27
CA ASP A 69 21.98 -14.96 4.52
C ASP A 69 22.29 -14.07 3.30
N ALA A 70 23.59 -14.00 2.98
CA ALA A 70 24.22 -13.03 2.13
C ALA A 70 23.79 -13.10 0.66
N ALA A 71 23.61 -11.91 0.04
CA ALA A 71 23.40 -11.73 -1.37
C ALA A 71 24.72 -11.50 -2.13
N PRO A 72 24.87 -11.97 -3.36
CA PRO A 72 25.96 -11.55 -4.23
C PRO A 72 25.64 -10.19 -4.88
N SER A 73 26.62 -9.32 -4.83
CA SER A 73 26.68 -8.03 -5.49
C SER A 73 26.91 -8.18 -7.00
N ASP A 74 26.07 -7.55 -7.81
CA ASP A 74 26.46 -7.01 -9.13
C ASP A 74 25.32 -6.11 -9.65
N PHE A 75 25.48 -4.80 -9.50
CA PHE A 75 24.79 -3.81 -10.31
C PHE A 75 25.79 -2.75 -10.76
N SER A 76 26.11 -2.79 -12.05
CA SER A 76 26.90 -1.79 -12.74
C SER A 76 26.03 -0.57 -13.06
N THR A 77 26.45 0.58 -12.60
CA THR A 77 25.90 1.89 -12.95
C THR A 77 26.23 2.24 -14.38
N ALA A 78 25.22 2.33 -15.24
CA ALA A 78 25.36 2.93 -16.57
C ALA A 78 24.84 4.38 -16.54
N THR A 79 25.74 5.33 -16.47
CA THR A 79 25.48 6.75 -16.76
C THR A 79 25.73 6.98 -18.23
N GLY A 80 24.67 7.26 -19.01
CA GLY A 80 24.77 7.75 -20.39
C GLY A 80 23.59 8.66 -20.73
N PRO A 81 23.82 9.79 -21.43
CA PRO A 81 22.76 10.72 -21.72
C PRO A 81 21.85 10.18 -22.84
N PHE A 82 20.55 10.11 -22.59
CA PHE A 82 19.55 9.78 -23.59
C PHE A 82 19.30 11.01 -24.49
N THR A 83 19.68 10.89 -25.77
CA THR A 83 19.14 11.70 -26.85
C THR A 83 18.27 10.81 -27.73
N GLY A 84 17.00 10.89 -27.59
CA GLY A 84 16.03 10.23 -28.46
C GLY A 84 14.82 11.13 -28.65
N THR A 85 14.79 11.82 -29.76
CA THR A 85 13.60 12.51 -30.29
C THR A 85 12.70 11.45 -30.93
N ASP A 86 11.57 11.15 -30.31
CA ASP A 86 10.40 10.63 -31.00
C ASP A 86 9.15 11.32 -30.50
N THR A 87 8.54 12.04 -31.42
CA THR A 87 7.29 12.77 -31.29
C THR A 87 6.12 11.78 -31.27
N ALA A 88 5.69 11.38 -30.08
CA ALA A 88 4.32 10.96 -29.85
C ALA A 88 3.63 12.09 -29.10
N THR A 89 2.86 12.89 -29.83
CA THR A 89 1.94 13.87 -29.25
C THR A 89 0.77 13.16 -28.58
N ALA A 90 1.01 12.64 -27.37
CA ALA A 90 -0.06 12.56 -26.38
C ALA A 90 -0.14 13.96 -25.76
N ALA A 91 -1.30 14.57 -25.78
CA ALA A 91 -1.54 15.80 -25.05
C ALA A 91 -1.19 15.52 -23.58
N ALA A 92 -0.07 16.07 -23.12
CA ALA A 92 0.23 16.11 -21.71
C ALA A 92 -0.86 16.98 -21.09
N ASP A 93 -1.80 16.36 -20.39
CA ASP A 93 -2.69 17.09 -19.51
C ASP A 93 -1.81 17.86 -18.53
N ALA A 94 -2.09 19.15 -18.42
CA ALA A 94 -1.28 20.06 -17.63
C ALA A 94 -1.30 19.54 -16.17
N ALA A 95 -0.11 19.33 -15.60
CA ALA A 95 0.03 18.99 -14.20
C ALA A 95 -0.81 19.94 -13.34
N VAL A 96 -1.55 19.41 -12.38
CA VAL A 96 -2.37 20.19 -11.46
C VAL A 96 -1.48 21.21 -10.75
N THR A 97 -1.77 22.48 -10.93
CA THR A 97 -1.12 23.57 -10.20
C THR A 97 -2.12 24.13 -9.19
N PRO A 98 -2.01 23.76 -7.90
CA PRO A 98 -2.94 24.23 -6.88
C PRO A 98 -2.93 25.73 -6.74
N ALA A 99 -4.11 26.31 -6.52
CA ALA A 99 -4.24 27.71 -6.16
C ALA A 99 -3.66 27.93 -4.76
N TYR A 100 -2.98 29.06 -4.57
CA TYR A 100 -2.46 29.47 -3.28
C TYR A 100 -2.78 30.94 -3.03
N HIS A 101 -3.16 31.25 -1.80
CA HIS A 101 -3.23 32.63 -1.33
C HIS A 101 -2.83 32.71 0.14
N GLU A 102 -2.60 33.94 0.64
CA GLU A 102 -2.30 34.19 2.04
C GLU A 102 -3.41 33.69 2.96
N ALA A 103 -3.03 33.37 4.21
CA ALA A 103 -3.97 32.82 5.18
C ALA A 103 -5.17 33.76 5.40
N SER A 104 -6.37 33.20 5.31
CA SER A 104 -7.60 33.92 5.61
C SER A 104 -7.68 34.31 7.09
N ALA A 105 -8.22 35.48 7.36
CA ALA A 105 -8.49 35.92 8.75
C ALA A 105 -9.55 35.06 9.44
N SER A 106 -10.32 34.28 8.68
CA SER A 106 -11.35 33.36 9.21
C SER A 106 -10.79 31.96 9.50
N ASN A 107 -9.49 31.70 9.28
CA ASN A 107 -8.89 30.41 9.60
C ASN A 107 -9.07 30.07 11.08
N THR A 108 -9.44 28.81 11.34
CA THR A 108 -9.50 28.30 12.72
C THR A 108 -8.11 28.35 13.34
N ALA A 109 -7.99 29.01 14.49
CA ALA A 109 -6.75 29.02 15.24
C ALA A 109 -6.49 27.65 15.87
N LEU A 110 -5.44 26.97 15.45
CA LEU A 110 -5.03 25.66 15.94
C LEU A 110 -3.73 25.78 16.72
N SER A 111 -3.53 24.88 17.68
CA SER A 111 -2.35 24.83 18.53
C SER A 111 -1.69 23.45 18.46
N PRO A 112 -0.39 23.34 18.76
CA PRO A 112 0.25 22.05 18.92
C PRO A 112 -0.38 21.22 20.04
N GLY A 113 -0.39 19.91 19.85
CA GLY A 113 -0.89 18.97 20.84
C GLY A 113 -0.57 17.53 20.51
N SER A 114 -0.90 16.64 21.43
CA SER A 114 -0.72 15.21 21.28
C SER A 114 -2.00 14.47 21.61
N TRP A 115 -2.19 13.34 20.97
CA TRP A 115 -3.28 12.41 21.20
C TRP A 115 -2.71 11.04 21.48
N THR A 116 -3.31 10.32 22.46
CA THR A 116 -2.97 8.91 22.74
C THR A 116 -4.25 8.09 22.63
N GLY A 117 -4.19 7.03 21.86
CA GLY A 117 -5.33 6.14 21.64
C GLY A 117 -4.93 4.85 20.93
N LYS A 118 -5.92 4.02 20.64
CA LYS A 118 -5.69 2.74 19.95
C LYS A 118 -5.91 2.87 18.45
N VAL A 119 -4.99 2.25 17.70
CA VAL A 119 -5.13 1.98 16.27
C VAL A 119 -4.84 0.50 16.07
N GLY A 120 -5.83 -0.27 15.59
CA GLY A 120 -5.78 -1.71 15.69
C GLY A 120 -5.62 -2.14 17.15
N ASP A 121 -4.67 -3.03 17.42
CA ASP A 121 -4.39 -3.55 18.78
C ASP A 121 -3.35 -2.72 19.56
N LYS A 122 -2.77 -1.70 18.94
CA LYS A 122 -1.69 -0.91 19.54
C LYS A 122 -2.20 0.40 20.13
N GLU A 123 -1.76 0.71 21.33
CA GLU A 123 -1.83 2.06 21.87
C GLU A 123 -0.66 2.87 21.32
N ILE A 124 -0.96 4.01 20.71
CA ILE A 124 0.00 4.90 20.08
C ILE A 124 -0.19 6.33 20.56
N THR A 125 0.88 7.09 20.54
CA THR A 125 0.84 8.55 20.77
C THR A 125 1.27 9.26 19.50
N LEU A 126 0.44 10.18 19.03
CA LEU A 126 0.71 11.05 17.90
C LEU A 126 0.85 12.49 18.38
N SER A 127 1.75 13.24 17.76
CA SER A 127 1.97 14.66 18.01
C SER A 127 1.69 15.45 16.74
N GLY A 128 0.92 16.54 16.84
CA GLY A 128 0.63 17.45 15.75
C GLY A 128 1.07 18.87 16.03
N ALA A 129 1.62 19.56 15.04
CA ALA A 129 1.86 21.01 15.12
C ALA A 129 0.53 21.77 15.13
N TYR A 130 -0.49 21.21 14.48
CA TYR A 130 -1.85 21.75 14.44
C TYR A 130 -2.82 20.62 14.76
N LEU A 131 -3.34 20.61 16.00
CA LEU A 131 -4.24 19.54 16.48
C LEU A 131 -5.70 19.92 16.27
N VAL A 132 -6.48 18.97 15.72
CA VAL A 132 -7.94 19.01 15.58
C VAL A 132 -8.50 17.81 16.33
N ASP A 133 -8.86 17.98 17.60
CA ASP A 133 -9.37 16.90 18.47
C ASP A 133 -10.83 17.16 18.79
N GLY A 134 -11.71 16.40 18.19
CA GLY A 134 -13.16 16.47 18.38
C GLY A 134 -13.82 17.79 17.95
N ILE A 135 -13.11 18.66 17.24
CA ILE A 135 -13.62 19.95 16.76
C ILE A 135 -13.71 20.00 15.24
N THR A 136 -14.44 20.99 14.74
CA THR A 136 -14.42 21.35 13.31
C THR A 136 -13.49 22.53 13.09
N ALA A 137 -12.56 22.39 12.13
CA ALA A 137 -11.60 23.41 11.77
C ALA A 137 -11.61 23.68 10.26
N THR A 138 -11.41 24.92 9.86
CA THR A 138 -11.32 25.35 8.47
C THR A 138 -10.09 26.19 8.26
N ILE A 139 -9.33 25.85 7.23
CA ILE A 139 -8.12 26.53 6.76
C ILE A 139 -8.33 26.90 5.31
N ASP A 140 -8.16 28.16 4.99
CA ASP A 140 -8.20 28.69 3.63
C ASP A 140 -6.96 29.57 3.41
N GLY A 141 -6.08 29.16 2.50
CA GLY A 141 -4.79 29.77 2.27
C GLY A 141 -3.79 29.60 3.42
N GLY A 142 -2.58 30.10 3.21
CA GLY A 142 -1.51 30.11 4.20
C GLY A 142 -0.50 28.96 4.06
N THR A 143 0.55 29.06 4.86
CA THR A 143 1.64 28.08 4.91
C THR A 143 1.71 27.46 6.29
N PHE A 144 1.76 26.14 6.36
CA PHE A 144 1.80 25.35 7.58
C PHE A 144 2.97 24.38 7.53
N GLU A 145 3.72 24.29 8.59
CA GLU A 145 4.93 23.47 8.61
C GLU A 145 5.16 22.76 9.96
N SER A 146 5.88 21.65 9.91
CA SER A 146 6.52 21.03 11.06
C SER A 146 7.95 20.62 10.68
N THR A 147 8.92 21.16 11.42
CA THR A 147 10.34 20.81 11.34
C THR A 147 10.76 19.92 12.51
N THR A 148 9.81 19.54 13.36
CA THR A 148 10.06 18.71 14.54
C THR A 148 9.98 17.23 14.16
N ALA A 149 10.94 16.45 14.61
CA ALA A 149 10.92 15.00 14.46
C ALA A 149 9.67 14.39 15.13
N ASP A 150 9.09 13.35 14.53
CA ASP A 150 7.93 12.61 15.04
C ASP A 150 6.69 13.49 15.33
N GLN A 151 6.56 14.59 14.60
CA GLN A 151 5.43 15.48 14.71
C GLN A 151 4.78 15.66 13.34
N THR A 152 3.51 15.34 13.23
CA THR A 152 2.73 15.64 12.03
C THR A 152 2.49 17.14 11.88
N VAL A 153 2.21 17.63 10.67
CA VAL A 153 1.78 19.03 10.54
C VAL A 153 0.35 19.13 11.04
N PHE A 154 -0.64 18.50 10.40
CA PHE A 154 -2.01 18.44 10.87
C PHE A 154 -2.35 17.05 11.43
N LEU A 155 -2.86 17.02 12.65
CA LEU A 155 -3.37 15.82 13.31
C LEU A 155 -4.84 15.94 13.61
N VAL A 156 -5.67 15.09 13.02
CA VAL A 156 -7.13 15.08 13.18
C VAL A 156 -7.55 13.79 13.89
N VAL A 157 -8.13 13.94 15.07
CA VAL A 157 -8.47 12.82 15.97
C VAL A 157 -9.79 13.09 16.72
N GLY A 158 -10.25 12.10 17.46
CA GLY A 158 -11.40 12.25 18.35
C GLY A 158 -12.71 12.58 17.63
N GLY A 159 -12.88 12.19 16.38
CA GLY A 159 -14.02 12.56 15.54
C GLY A 159 -13.94 14.02 15.04
N GLY A 160 -12.76 14.62 15.06
CA GLY A 160 -12.54 15.96 14.51
C GLY A 160 -12.74 16.04 13.00
N SER A 161 -13.02 17.22 12.50
CA SER A 161 -13.17 17.48 11.06
C SER A 161 -12.32 18.67 10.64
N LEU A 162 -11.45 18.49 9.65
CA LEU A 162 -10.58 19.53 9.12
C LEU A 162 -10.82 19.70 7.61
N SER A 163 -11.04 20.96 7.20
CA SER A 163 -11.06 21.35 5.78
C SER A 163 -9.89 22.29 5.49
N ILE A 164 -9.07 21.94 4.51
CA ILE A 164 -7.92 22.73 4.04
C ILE A 164 -8.12 23.04 2.57
N THR A 165 -7.99 24.30 2.20
CA THR A 165 -8.07 24.75 0.80
C THR A 165 -6.98 25.78 0.51
N ASN A 166 -6.41 25.75 -0.71
CA ASN A 166 -5.45 26.76 -1.22
C ASN A 166 -4.19 26.97 -0.33
N ALA A 167 -3.78 25.97 0.41
CA ALA A 167 -2.67 26.07 1.37
C ALA A 167 -1.35 25.47 0.83
N ARG A 168 -0.27 25.72 1.56
CA ARG A 168 1.00 25.01 1.45
C ARG A 168 1.33 24.31 2.75
N ILE A 169 1.60 23.01 2.67
CA ILE A 169 1.91 22.19 3.84
C ILE A 169 3.29 21.58 3.65
N THR A 170 4.19 21.78 4.61
CA THR A 170 5.57 21.28 4.54
C THR A 170 5.93 20.47 5.78
N LYS A 171 6.47 19.26 5.57
CA LYS A 171 7.03 18.43 6.63
C LYS A 171 8.49 18.14 6.36
N SER A 172 9.40 18.50 7.31
CA SER A 172 10.84 18.36 7.14
C SER A 172 11.61 17.80 8.35
N GLY A 173 10.99 17.67 9.54
CA GLY A 173 11.62 16.99 10.68
C GLY A 173 11.60 15.47 10.46
N ASP A 174 12.76 14.81 10.54
CA ASP A 174 12.91 13.39 10.26
C ASP A 174 12.27 12.48 11.31
N ALA A 175 12.07 11.23 10.96
CA ALA A 175 11.76 10.17 11.88
C ALA A 175 12.93 9.97 12.86
N SER A 176 12.63 9.83 14.16
CA SER A 176 13.67 9.66 15.19
C SER A 176 14.04 8.21 15.46
N THR A 177 13.27 7.25 14.94
CA THR A 177 13.46 5.82 15.18
C THR A 177 13.75 5.09 13.87
N ASP A 178 14.90 4.44 13.82
CA ASP A 178 15.29 3.59 12.71
C ASP A 178 14.65 2.20 12.86
N GLY A 179 14.21 1.65 11.75
CA GLY A 179 13.74 0.26 11.62
C GLY A 179 14.85 -0.68 11.15
N GLN A 180 14.50 -1.93 10.92
CA GLN A 180 15.43 -2.94 10.43
C GLN A 180 15.93 -2.64 9.00
N HIS A 181 15.14 -1.92 8.21
CA HIS A 181 15.39 -1.60 6.80
C HIS A 181 15.18 -0.10 6.50
N GLY A 182 15.68 0.78 7.32
CA GLY A 182 15.46 2.23 7.23
C GLY A 182 14.59 2.73 8.38
N VAL A 183 13.51 3.42 8.08
CA VAL A 183 12.57 3.98 9.06
C VAL A 183 11.71 2.87 9.68
N ASP A 184 11.40 2.96 10.98
CA ASP A 184 10.49 2.03 11.66
C ASP A 184 9.12 2.00 10.97
N ASP A 185 8.57 0.81 10.76
CA ASP A 185 7.28 0.60 10.09
C ASP A 185 6.11 1.35 10.76
N ALA A 186 6.23 1.67 12.05
CA ALA A 186 5.22 2.44 12.78
C ALA A 186 4.94 3.81 12.16
N TYR A 187 5.91 4.42 11.48
CA TYR A 187 5.70 5.69 10.77
C TYR A 187 4.69 5.54 9.63
N ASN A 188 4.73 4.42 8.94
CA ASN A 188 3.78 4.11 7.89
C ASN A 188 2.45 3.60 8.44
N PHE A 189 2.48 2.74 9.46
CA PHE A 189 1.26 2.15 9.98
C PHE A 189 0.37 3.17 10.69
N TYR A 190 0.97 4.14 11.40
CA TYR A 190 0.23 5.06 12.27
C TYR A 190 0.36 6.55 11.88
N GLY A 191 1.26 6.88 10.98
CA GLY A 191 1.44 8.25 10.50
C GLY A 191 2.21 9.17 11.46
N LEU A 192 3.15 8.63 12.24
CA LEU A 192 3.85 9.35 13.32
C LEU A 192 4.55 10.65 12.88
N ASN A 193 4.93 10.78 11.61
CA ASN A 193 5.74 11.91 11.11
C ASN A 193 5.16 12.55 9.84
N SER A 194 3.91 12.38 9.53
CA SER A 194 3.31 12.72 8.23
C SER A 194 2.90 14.20 8.12
N ALA A 195 2.55 14.67 6.91
CA ALA A 195 2.07 16.03 6.75
C ALA A 195 0.62 16.17 7.25
N VAL A 196 -0.30 15.30 6.81
CA VAL A 196 -1.71 15.33 7.24
C VAL A 196 -2.12 13.94 7.69
N VAL A 197 -2.64 13.82 8.89
CA VAL A 197 -3.07 12.55 9.47
C VAL A 197 -4.47 12.66 10.05
N ALA A 198 -5.36 11.78 9.64
CA ALA A 198 -6.66 11.56 10.28
C ALA A 198 -6.68 10.17 10.92
N VAL A 199 -7.04 10.07 12.20
CA VAL A 199 -7.06 8.82 12.95
C VAL A 199 -8.34 8.66 13.75
N GLY A 200 -8.90 7.46 13.67
CA GLY A 200 -10.05 7.04 14.45
C GLY A 200 -11.39 7.33 13.76
N GLU A 201 -12.38 6.50 14.11
CA GLU A 201 -13.73 6.60 13.56
C GLU A 201 -14.31 8.01 13.74
N GLY A 202 -14.95 8.54 12.70
CA GLY A 202 -15.52 9.89 12.67
C GLY A 202 -14.52 11.01 12.41
N SER A 203 -13.21 10.75 12.49
CA SER A 203 -12.20 11.75 12.11
C SER A 203 -12.15 11.91 10.59
N THR A 204 -12.26 13.16 10.12
CA THR A 204 -12.32 13.46 8.68
C THR A 204 -11.38 14.59 8.29
N VAL A 205 -10.75 14.47 7.15
CA VAL A 205 -9.97 15.55 6.55
C VAL A 205 -10.36 15.75 5.08
N THR A 206 -10.50 16.99 4.68
CA THR A 206 -10.64 17.39 3.28
C THR A 206 -9.47 18.30 2.93
N VAL A 207 -8.74 17.96 1.88
CA VAL A 207 -7.62 18.75 1.35
C VAL A 207 -7.92 19.07 -0.11
N ASN A 208 -8.05 20.34 -0.42
CA ASN A 208 -8.38 20.79 -1.77
C ASN A 208 -7.41 21.86 -2.25
N GLU A 209 -7.07 21.87 -3.53
CA GLU A 209 -6.22 22.88 -4.19
C GLU A 209 -4.97 23.25 -3.38
N THR A 210 -4.34 22.25 -2.76
CA THR A 210 -3.26 22.41 -1.77
C THR A 210 -1.98 21.73 -2.27
N THR A 211 -0.84 22.37 -1.99
CA THR A 211 0.48 21.77 -2.21
C THR A 211 0.98 21.14 -0.92
N LEU A 212 1.34 19.85 -0.96
CA LEU A 212 1.94 19.13 0.15
C LEU A 212 3.37 18.72 -0.22
N THR A 213 4.33 19.09 0.61
CA THR A 213 5.75 18.72 0.41
C THR A 213 6.28 18.06 1.67
N THR A 214 6.85 16.85 1.52
CA THR A 214 7.56 16.19 2.61
C THR A 214 9.00 15.89 2.19
N THR A 215 9.96 16.31 3.01
CA THR A 215 11.38 16.05 2.76
C THR A 215 11.98 15.11 3.80
N ALA A 216 11.23 14.78 4.82
CA ALA A 216 11.63 13.91 5.92
C ALA A 216 11.38 12.44 5.61
N SER A 217 12.15 11.55 6.19
CA SER A 217 11.93 10.10 6.17
C SER A 217 10.70 9.73 7.02
N GLY A 218 9.94 8.72 6.59
CA GLY A 218 8.70 8.32 7.25
C GLY A 218 7.57 9.36 7.21
N ALA A 219 7.67 10.33 6.30
CA ALA A 219 6.77 11.47 6.22
C ALA A 219 5.79 11.35 5.04
N ASN A 220 4.75 10.56 5.21
CA ASN A 220 3.68 10.44 4.21
C ASN A 220 2.93 11.77 4.06
N ALA A 221 2.44 12.08 2.86
CA ALA A 221 1.74 13.35 2.67
C ALA A 221 0.34 13.33 3.32
N VAL A 222 -0.49 12.32 3.03
CA VAL A 222 -1.82 12.19 3.64
C VAL A 222 -2.03 10.75 4.11
N ILE A 223 -2.39 10.60 5.38
CA ILE A 223 -2.78 9.31 5.98
C ILE A 223 -4.20 9.37 6.52
N ALA A 224 -4.96 8.30 6.24
CA ALA A 224 -6.19 7.96 6.94
C ALA A 224 -6.00 6.60 7.64
N SER A 225 -6.20 6.54 8.95
CA SER A 225 -5.99 5.33 9.75
C SER A 225 -7.09 5.13 10.79
N GLY A 226 -7.32 3.86 11.20
CA GLY A 226 -8.27 3.56 12.25
C GLY A 226 -9.72 3.97 11.88
N SER A 227 -10.16 3.67 10.66
CA SER A 227 -11.49 4.04 10.14
C SER A 227 -11.73 5.54 9.93
N ALA A 228 -10.67 6.36 9.92
CA ALA A 228 -10.79 7.76 9.51
C ALA A 228 -10.96 7.89 8.00
N THR A 229 -11.42 9.06 7.55
CA THR A 229 -11.64 9.33 6.13
C THR A 229 -10.89 10.58 5.68
N ALA A 230 -10.25 10.51 4.51
CA ALA A 230 -9.66 11.66 3.85
C ALA A 230 -10.26 11.86 2.45
N GLN A 231 -10.47 13.12 2.07
CA GLN A 231 -10.82 13.57 0.72
C GLN A 231 -9.67 14.45 0.23
N VAL A 232 -9.08 14.14 -0.93
CA VAL A 232 -7.92 14.88 -1.47
C VAL A 232 -8.18 15.22 -2.92
N THR A 233 -8.37 16.50 -3.23
CA THR A 233 -8.79 16.93 -4.57
C THR A 233 -7.91 18.05 -5.09
N ALA A 234 -7.55 18.01 -6.37
CA ALA A 234 -6.78 19.03 -7.06
C ALA A 234 -5.48 19.43 -6.33
N CYS A 235 -4.78 18.43 -5.80
CA CYS A 235 -3.58 18.64 -4.99
C CYS A 235 -2.30 18.25 -5.73
N ALA A 236 -1.22 18.98 -5.45
CA ALA A 236 0.14 18.60 -5.82
C ALA A 236 0.89 18.09 -4.59
N ILE A 237 1.40 16.86 -4.69
CA ILE A 237 2.07 16.16 -3.60
C ILE A 237 3.50 15.82 -4.04
N ALA A 238 4.49 16.20 -3.26
CA ALA A 238 5.89 15.85 -3.48
C ALA A 238 6.50 15.27 -2.21
N THR A 239 7.06 14.05 -2.28
CA THR A 239 7.77 13.42 -1.16
C THR A 239 9.19 13.05 -1.57
N THR A 240 10.19 13.33 -0.74
CA THR A 240 11.59 13.05 -1.06
C THR A 240 12.30 12.15 -0.06
N GLY A 241 11.79 12.03 1.17
CA GLY A 241 12.34 11.14 2.19
C GLY A 241 12.03 9.67 1.90
N GLU A 242 12.82 8.76 2.46
CA GLU A 242 12.56 7.33 2.42
C GLU A 242 11.26 6.98 3.18
N SER A 243 10.54 5.94 2.73
CA SER A 243 9.28 5.49 3.34
C SER A 243 8.23 6.61 3.48
N SER A 244 8.19 7.52 2.51
CA SER A 244 7.32 8.71 2.50
C SER A 244 6.39 8.66 1.29
N ARG A 245 5.21 8.11 1.50
CA ARG A 245 4.20 7.86 0.46
C ARG A 245 3.33 9.09 0.18
N GLY A 246 2.66 9.12 -0.96
CA GLY A 246 1.69 10.18 -1.28
C GLY A 246 0.41 10.02 -0.47
N LEU A 247 -0.53 9.19 -0.92
CA LEU A 247 -1.75 8.82 -0.17
C LEU A 247 -1.58 7.46 0.48
N HIS A 248 -1.94 7.35 1.76
CA HIS A 248 -1.72 6.13 2.50
C HIS A 248 -2.87 5.80 3.46
N ALA A 249 -3.54 4.66 3.26
CA ALA A 249 -4.64 4.21 4.11
C ALA A 249 -4.26 2.94 4.88
N THR A 250 -4.52 2.94 6.19
CA THR A 250 -4.22 1.82 7.10
C THR A 250 -5.38 1.58 8.07
N TYR A 251 -5.48 0.37 8.65
CA TYR A 251 -6.47 0.04 9.67
C TYR A 251 -7.90 0.49 9.33
N ALA A 252 -8.40 0.04 8.18
CA ALA A 252 -9.71 0.40 7.64
C ALA A 252 -9.88 1.91 7.35
N GLY A 253 -8.81 2.68 7.27
CA GLY A 253 -8.85 4.06 6.80
C GLY A 253 -9.28 4.15 5.34
N VAL A 254 -9.95 5.23 4.98
CA VAL A 254 -10.49 5.45 3.63
C VAL A 254 -9.96 6.76 3.07
N ILE A 255 -9.39 6.71 1.87
CA ILE A 255 -8.99 7.91 1.13
C ILE A 255 -9.70 7.94 -0.22
N ASN A 256 -10.35 9.06 -0.54
CA ASN A 256 -10.86 9.35 -1.86
C ASN A 256 -10.06 10.51 -2.46
N GLY A 257 -9.46 10.30 -3.60
CA GLY A 257 -8.65 11.28 -4.32
C GLY A 257 -9.23 11.62 -5.69
N SER A 258 -8.97 12.83 -6.18
CA SER A 258 -9.26 13.19 -7.57
C SER A 258 -8.35 14.31 -8.05
N ASP A 259 -8.00 14.26 -9.33
CA ASP A 259 -7.23 15.30 -10.01
C ASP A 259 -5.90 15.59 -9.29
N LEU A 260 -5.07 14.57 -9.13
CA LEU A 260 -3.86 14.62 -8.32
C LEU A 260 -2.60 14.59 -9.18
N THR A 261 -1.61 15.39 -8.79
CA THR A 261 -0.23 15.21 -9.21
C THR A 261 0.60 14.74 -8.03
N ILE A 262 1.17 13.52 -8.10
CA ILE A 262 1.98 12.95 -7.02
C ILE A 262 3.37 12.60 -7.57
N GLU A 263 4.41 13.11 -6.92
CA GLU A 263 5.80 12.77 -7.22
C GLU A 263 6.50 12.27 -5.95
N THR A 264 7.13 11.09 -6.02
CA THR A 264 7.92 10.53 -4.92
C THR A 264 9.35 10.23 -5.36
N GLN A 265 10.34 10.54 -4.51
CA GLN A 265 11.77 10.38 -4.82
C GLN A 265 12.44 9.30 -3.96
N GLY A 266 12.01 9.13 -2.72
CA GLY A 266 12.62 8.20 -1.78
C GLY A 266 12.36 6.73 -2.11
N ALA A 267 13.15 5.84 -1.53
CA ALA A 267 12.89 4.40 -1.58
C ALA A 267 11.64 4.05 -0.77
N HIS A 268 10.92 3.01 -1.20
CA HIS A 268 9.67 2.51 -0.57
C HIS A 268 8.56 3.58 -0.47
N CYS A 269 8.46 4.43 -1.47
CA CYS A 269 7.56 5.58 -1.54
C CYS A 269 6.54 5.44 -2.67
N ALA A 270 5.55 4.58 -2.52
CA ALA A 270 4.46 4.49 -3.48
C ALA A 270 3.68 5.82 -3.56
N ALA A 271 3.18 6.17 -4.75
CA ALA A 271 2.31 7.34 -4.87
C ALA A 271 0.99 7.13 -4.11
N VAL A 272 0.40 5.93 -4.22
CA VAL A 272 -0.80 5.51 -3.49
C VAL A 272 -0.53 4.16 -2.85
N ALA A 273 -0.79 4.06 -1.56
CA ALA A 273 -0.58 2.84 -0.81
C ALA A 273 -1.71 2.52 0.16
N THR A 274 -1.88 1.24 0.41
CA THR A 274 -2.53 0.72 1.61
C THR A 274 -1.52 -0.11 2.38
N ASP A 275 -1.68 -0.16 3.70
CA ASP A 275 -0.84 -0.98 4.56
C ASP A 275 -1.72 -1.54 5.68
N ARG A 276 -1.17 -2.23 6.58
CA ARG A 276 -1.74 -2.95 7.71
C ARG A 276 -3.21 -2.63 8.05
N GLY A 277 -4.06 -3.68 8.15
CA GLY A 277 -5.46 -3.56 8.57
C GLY A 277 -6.43 -3.11 7.47
N SER A 278 -6.14 -3.44 6.20
CA SER A 278 -7.08 -3.34 5.07
C SER A 278 -7.59 -1.92 4.77
N GLY A 279 -6.70 -0.98 4.51
CA GLY A 279 -7.07 0.36 4.04
C GLY A 279 -7.72 0.35 2.64
N THR A 280 -8.48 1.39 2.34
CA THR A 280 -9.12 1.59 1.02
C THR A 280 -8.73 2.93 0.43
N VAL A 281 -8.25 2.93 -0.80
CA VAL A 281 -7.99 4.17 -1.55
C VAL A 281 -8.69 4.11 -2.92
N THR A 282 -9.48 5.14 -3.20
CA THR A 282 -10.11 5.33 -4.51
C THR A 282 -9.63 6.65 -5.09
N VAL A 283 -9.12 6.62 -6.33
CA VAL A 283 -8.67 7.84 -7.04
C VAL A 283 -9.32 7.90 -8.41
N GLU A 284 -9.95 9.03 -8.70
CA GLU A 284 -10.68 9.27 -9.94
C GLU A 284 -10.20 10.58 -10.60
N GLY A 285 -10.67 10.87 -11.80
CA GLY A 285 -10.35 12.10 -12.53
C GLY A 285 -9.01 12.04 -13.27
N ALA A 286 -8.38 13.18 -13.52
CA ALA A 286 -7.11 13.26 -14.25
C ALA A 286 -5.92 13.24 -13.27
N ASN A 287 -5.19 12.11 -13.23
CA ASN A 287 -4.12 11.91 -12.25
C ASN A 287 -2.77 11.68 -12.92
N THR A 288 -1.72 12.25 -12.35
CA THR A 288 -0.34 12.04 -12.80
C THR A 288 0.51 11.60 -11.61
N PHE A 289 1.05 10.36 -11.67
CA PHE A 289 1.93 9.83 -10.63
C PHE A 289 3.29 9.50 -11.20
N THR A 290 4.35 10.03 -10.56
CA THR A 290 5.73 9.70 -10.88
C THR A 290 6.44 9.22 -9.63
N THR A 291 6.98 8.00 -9.65
CA THR A 291 7.75 7.45 -8.54
C THR A 291 9.17 7.13 -9.01
N ASN A 292 10.17 7.65 -8.30
CA ASN A 292 11.57 7.59 -8.72
C ASN A 292 12.42 6.65 -7.86
N GLY A 293 12.03 6.41 -6.63
CA GLY A 293 12.80 5.62 -5.67
C GLY A 293 12.75 4.11 -5.94
N ASP A 294 13.76 3.42 -5.44
CA ASP A 294 13.80 1.95 -5.45
C ASP A 294 12.61 1.37 -4.65
N GLY A 295 11.98 0.33 -5.17
CA GLY A 295 10.80 -0.27 -4.54
C GLY A 295 9.59 0.65 -4.39
N SER A 296 9.48 1.70 -5.22
CA SER A 296 8.44 2.72 -5.15
C SER A 296 7.48 2.60 -6.34
N PRO A 297 6.44 1.75 -6.28
CA PRO A 297 5.44 1.63 -7.33
C PRO A 297 4.49 2.85 -7.37
N CYS A 298 3.77 3.05 -8.46
CA CYS A 298 2.66 3.99 -8.45
C CYS A 298 1.57 3.55 -7.46
N LEU A 299 1.23 2.26 -7.46
CA LEU A 299 0.20 1.67 -6.59
C LEU A 299 0.77 0.49 -5.81
N TYR A 300 0.67 0.52 -4.48
CA TYR A 300 1.04 -0.57 -3.59
C TYR A 300 -0.15 -0.98 -2.71
N SER A 301 -0.71 -2.15 -2.97
CA SER A 301 -1.92 -2.63 -2.30
C SER A 301 -1.67 -3.78 -1.36
N THR A 302 -1.90 -3.56 -0.07
CA THR A 302 -2.18 -4.56 0.97
C THR A 302 -3.58 -4.36 1.54
N GLY A 303 -4.52 -3.92 0.73
CA GLY A 303 -5.92 -3.66 1.02
C GLY A 303 -6.71 -3.54 -0.28
N GLN A 304 -7.38 -2.41 -0.48
CA GLN A 304 -8.14 -2.14 -1.71
C GLN A 304 -7.70 -0.82 -2.33
N ILE A 305 -7.21 -0.87 -3.57
CA ILE A 305 -6.90 0.31 -4.35
C ILE A 305 -7.71 0.28 -5.65
N THR A 306 -8.44 1.35 -5.92
CA THR A 306 -9.17 1.59 -7.17
C THR A 306 -8.73 2.91 -7.77
N VAL A 307 -8.24 2.89 -9.00
CA VAL A 307 -7.75 4.11 -9.68
C VAL A 307 -8.28 4.18 -11.10
N SER A 308 -8.72 5.37 -11.50
CA SER A 308 -9.09 5.65 -12.89
C SER A 308 -8.43 6.96 -13.38
N GLY A 309 -8.21 7.06 -14.69
CA GLY A 309 -7.67 8.25 -15.33
C GLY A 309 -6.23 8.58 -14.92
N LEU A 310 -5.38 7.55 -14.75
CA LEU A 310 -4.00 7.70 -14.30
C LEU A 310 -3.00 7.70 -15.46
N THR A 311 -2.15 8.72 -15.51
CA THR A 311 -0.85 8.64 -16.17
C THR A 311 0.21 8.35 -15.11
N GLY A 312 0.69 7.10 -15.07
CA GLY A 312 1.60 6.60 -14.02
C GLY A 312 2.96 6.20 -14.56
N GLN A 313 4.03 6.64 -13.92
CA GLN A 313 5.41 6.25 -14.25
C GLN A 313 6.16 5.81 -12.99
N ALA A 314 6.56 4.55 -12.93
CA ALA A 314 7.40 3.98 -11.88
C ALA A 314 8.81 3.74 -12.43
N ASN A 315 9.76 4.59 -12.01
CA ASN A 315 11.14 4.57 -12.51
C ASN A 315 12.05 3.59 -11.74
N GLY A 316 11.70 3.26 -10.50
CA GLY A 316 12.48 2.35 -9.63
C GLY A 316 11.72 1.07 -9.23
N ALA A 317 10.53 0.82 -9.80
CA ALA A 317 9.69 -0.31 -9.39
C ALA A 317 8.72 -0.74 -10.48
N GLN A 318 7.86 -1.72 -10.18
CA GLN A 318 6.65 -2.04 -10.92
C GLN A 318 5.66 -0.87 -10.86
N ALA A 319 4.80 -0.73 -11.88
CA ALA A 319 3.74 0.28 -11.82
C ALA A 319 2.70 -0.06 -10.73
N ILE A 320 2.38 -1.35 -10.58
CA ILE A 320 1.42 -1.84 -9.59
C ILE A 320 2.04 -3.01 -8.83
N VAL A 321 1.86 -3.01 -7.51
CA VAL A 321 2.19 -4.14 -6.64
C VAL A 321 0.97 -4.50 -5.81
N VAL A 322 0.59 -5.78 -5.81
CA VAL A 322 -0.43 -6.33 -4.91
C VAL A 322 0.23 -7.39 -4.04
N GLU A 323 0.20 -7.16 -2.75
CA GLU A 323 0.78 -8.06 -1.76
C GLU A 323 -0.31 -8.76 -0.96
N GLY A 324 -0.15 -10.07 -0.77
CA GLY A 324 -1.13 -10.89 -0.04
C GLY A 324 -2.41 -11.12 -0.84
N LYS A 325 -3.52 -11.30 -0.15
CA LYS A 325 -4.87 -11.54 -0.69
C LYS A 325 -5.62 -10.28 -1.14
N ASN A 326 -4.93 -9.22 -1.35
CA ASN A 326 -5.45 -7.87 -1.54
C ASN A 326 -5.80 -7.56 -3.00
N HIS A 327 -6.26 -6.34 -3.27
CA HIS A 327 -6.93 -6.01 -4.52
C HIS A 327 -6.42 -4.71 -5.13
N ALA A 328 -6.26 -4.70 -6.47
CA ALA A 328 -6.05 -3.49 -7.25
C ALA A 328 -6.95 -3.50 -8.48
N THR A 329 -7.65 -2.38 -8.72
CA THR A 329 -8.46 -2.13 -9.91
C THR A 329 -8.00 -0.85 -10.56
N VAL A 330 -7.67 -0.90 -11.85
CA VAL A 330 -7.24 0.28 -12.61
C VAL A 330 -7.98 0.35 -13.93
N SER A 331 -8.49 1.53 -14.26
CA SER A 331 -9.17 1.76 -15.55
C SER A 331 -8.72 3.06 -16.22
N ASP A 332 -8.93 3.15 -17.53
CA ASP A 332 -8.73 4.36 -18.34
C ASP A 332 -7.35 5.02 -18.10
N SER A 333 -6.29 4.21 -18.08
CA SER A 333 -4.99 4.65 -17.56
C SER A 333 -3.83 4.28 -18.50
N THR A 334 -2.74 5.06 -18.38
CA THR A 334 -1.47 4.75 -19.04
C THR A 334 -0.39 4.58 -17.98
N LEU A 335 0.26 3.42 -17.98
CA LEU A 335 1.24 3.03 -16.97
C LEU A 335 2.57 2.65 -17.60
N THR A 336 3.65 3.09 -17.00
CA THR A 336 5.02 2.72 -17.37
C THR A 336 5.75 2.17 -16.15
N SER A 337 6.42 1.03 -16.33
CA SER A 337 7.29 0.41 -15.33
C SER A 337 8.71 0.30 -15.85
N ALA A 338 9.67 0.68 -15.05
CA ALA A 338 11.09 0.45 -15.30
C ALA A 338 11.68 -0.70 -14.45
N SER A 339 10.84 -1.53 -13.86
CA SER A 339 11.27 -2.71 -13.11
C SER A 339 11.78 -3.81 -14.03
N SER A 340 12.87 -4.46 -13.64
CA SER A 340 13.37 -5.69 -14.29
C SER A 340 12.55 -6.94 -13.91
N LYS A 341 11.64 -6.85 -12.95
CA LYS A 341 10.81 -8.00 -12.55
C LYS A 341 9.44 -8.04 -13.22
N GLY A 342 8.84 -6.90 -13.57
CA GLY A 342 7.53 -6.88 -14.23
C GLY A 342 6.90 -5.51 -14.28
N GLY A 343 5.84 -5.38 -15.09
CA GLY A 343 4.94 -4.22 -15.08
C GLY A 343 4.09 -4.19 -13.83
N VAL A 344 3.57 -5.36 -13.46
CA VAL A 344 2.81 -5.61 -12.23
C VAL A 344 3.43 -6.78 -11.47
N MET A 345 3.47 -6.69 -10.16
CA MET A 345 3.87 -7.77 -9.27
C MET A 345 2.72 -8.20 -8.37
N LEU A 346 2.42 -9.51 -8.40
CA LEU A 346 1.48 -10.16 -7.49
C LEU A 346 2.29 -11.13 -6.63
N TYR A 347 2.35 -10.88 -5.33
CA TYR A 347 3.19 -11.67 -4.45
C TYR A 347 2.67 -11.72 -3.02
N GLN A 348 3.22 -12.59 -2.22
CA GLN A 348 3.02 -12.60 -0.79
C GLN A 348 4.37 -12.60 -0.09
N SER A 349 4.62 -11.58 0.74
CA SER A 349 5.67 -11.66 1.74
C SER A 349 5.22 -12.58 2.88
N MET A 350 6.09 -12.90 3.80
CA MET A 350 5.76 -13.70 4.97
C MET A 350 5.68 -12.83 6.23
N SER A 351 5.35 -11.57 6.08
CA SER A 351 5.35 -10.60 7.17
C SER A 351 4.08 -9.75 7.21
N GLY A 352 3.73 -9.29 8.37
CA GLY A 352 2.60 -8.38 8.58
C GLY A 352 1.26 -8.96 8.12
N ASP A 353 0.44 -8.15 7.52
CA ASP A 353 -0.88 -8.52 6.99
C ASP A 353 -0.79 -9.51 5.83
N ALA A 354 0.34 -9.55 5.14
CA ALA A 354 0.60 -10.51 4.10
C ALA A 354 0.86 -11.94 4.63
N ALA A 355 1.07 -12.11 5.92
CA ALA A 355 1.21 -13.41 6.60
C ALA A 355 -0.12 -13.95 7.14
N ASP A 356 -1.24 -13.42 6.70
CA ASP A 356 -2.57 -13.84 7.13
C ASP A 356 -2.80 -15.34 6.92
N SER A 357 -3.40 -15.98 7.92
CA SER A 357 -3.64 -17.43 7.90
C SER A 357 -4.59 -17.89 6.80
N ASP A 358 -5.42 -17.00 6.27
CA ASP A 358 -6.34 -17.22 5.18
C ASP A 358 -5.74 -16.95 3.79
N ALA A 359 -4.53 -16.40 3.70
CA ALA A 359 -3.80 -16.21 2.45
C ALA A 359 -3.58 -17.51 1.64
N ALA A 360 -3.64 -18.67 2.30
CA ALA A 360 -3.58 -19.97 1.63
C ALA A 360 -4.89 -20.36 0.93
N THR A 361 -6.01 -19.75 1.28
CA THR A 361 -7.35 -20.08 0.78
C THR A 361 -8.01 -18.95 -0.01
N GLU A 362 -7.54 -17.73 0.16
CA GLU A 362 -7.98 -16.56 -0.59
C GLU A 362 -6.97 -16.18 -1.67
N VAL A 363 -7.42 -15.43 -2.66
CA VAL A 363 -6.60 -15.03 -3.80
C VAL A 363 -6.44 -13.51 -3.87
N SER A 364 -5.28 -13.04 -4.29
CA SER A 364 -5.13 -11.65 -4.69
C SER A 364 -5.82 -11.38 -6.02
N THR A 365 -6.33 -10.18 -6.23
CA THR A 365 -6.99 -9.84 -7.49
C THR A 365 -6.41 -8.58 -8.12
N LEU A 366 -6.29 -8.64 -9.44
CA LEU A 366 -5.94 -7.51 -10.29
C LEU A 366 -6.99 -7.36 -11.39
N ALA A 367 -7.55 -6.17 -11.55
CA ALA A 367 -8.40 -5.85 -12.69
C ALA A 367 -7.85 -4.63 -13.42
N LEU A 368 -7.51 -4.79 -14.70
CA LEU A 368 -7.13 -3.70 -15.60
C LEU A 368 -8.15 -3.58 -16.72
N SER A 369 -8.71 -2.39 -16.94
CA SER A 369 -9.68 -2.13 -18.01
C SER A 369 -9.31 -0.85 -18.76
N ASP A 370 -9.16 -0.93 -20.08
CA ASP A 370 -8.76 0.21 -20.90
C ASP A 370 -7.41 0.81 -20.47
N VAL A 371 -6.45 -0.07 -20.14
CA VAL A 371 -5.13 0.30 -19.64
C VAL A 371 -4.05 0.05 -20.70
N ALA A 372 -3.22 1.06 -20.94
CA ALA A 372 -1.96 0.91 -21.67
C ALA A 372 -0.83 0.70 -20.65
N LEU A 373 -0.19 -0.48 -20.64
CA LEU A 373 0.91 -0.81 -19.74
C LEU A 373 2.18 -1.11 -20.53
N THR A 374 3.24 -0.35 -20.24
CA THR A 374 4.55 -0.51 -20.85
C THR A 374 5.62 -0.90 -19.83
N CYS A 375 6.33 -1.98 -20.07
CA CYS A 375 7.58 -2.34 -19.38
C CYS A 375 8.75 -1.85 -20.22
N THR A 376 9.61 -1.00 -19.66
CA THR A 376 10.79 -0.45 -20.37
C THR A 376 12.01 -1.35 -20.28
N GLN A 377 12.00 -2.32 -19.36
CA GLN A 377 13.04 -3.33 -19.18
C GLN A 377 12.60 -4.67 -19.80
N ASP A 378 13.55 -5.60 -19.95
CA ASP A 378 13.27 -6.98 -20.34
C ASP A 378 12.55 -7.74 -19.21
N ALA A 379 11.27 -7.40 -19.04
CA ALA A 379 10.41 -7.85 -17.94
C ALA A 379 9.02 -8.19 -18.46
N PRO A 380 8.31 -9.15 -17.82
CA PRO A 380 6.94 -9.52 -18.20
C PRO A 380 5.93 -8.44 -17.80
N VAL A 381 4.74 -8.50 -18.41
CA VAL A 381 3.59 -7.69 -17.93
C VAL A 381 3.25 -8.05 -16.48
N LEU A 382 3.09 -9.35 -16.19
CA LEU A 382 2.74 -9.86 -14.86
C LEU A 382 3.85 -10.76 -14.31
N TYR A 383 4.37 -10.41 -13.14
CA TYR A 383 5.25 -11.25 -12.34
C TYR A 383 4.51 -11.77 -11.11
N VAL A 384 4.46 -13.11 -10.95
CA VAL A 384 3.68 -13.75 -9.87
C VAL A 384 4.57 -14.70 -9.09
N THR A 385 4.61 -14.53 -7.75
CA THR A 385 5.45 -15.36 -6.88
C THR A 385 4.84 -15.52 -5.50
N ASN A 386 4.99 -16.69 -4.90
CA ASN A 386 4.55 -17.05 -3.55
C ASN A 386 3.07 -16.67 -3.25
N THR A 387 2.19 -16.74 -4.24
CA THR A 387 0.77 -16.39 -4.07
C THR A 387 -0.12 -17.09 -5.09
N SER A 388 -1.41 -17.16 -4.78
CA SER A 388 -2.47 -17.47 -5.74
C SER A 388 -3.20 -16.19 -6.12
N SER A 389 -3.34 -15.95 -7.42
CA SER A 389 -3.86 -14.68 -7.93
C SER A 389 -4.85 -14.89 -9.07
N GLN A 390 -5.79 -13.96 -9.19
CA GLN A 390 -6.66 -13.80 -10.34
C GLN A 390 -6.40 -12.44 -10.98
N ALA A 391 -6.16 -12.42 -12.28
CA ALA A 391 -6.00 -11.18 -13.04
C ALA A 391 -6.99 -11.15 -14.20
N THR A 392 -7.59 -9.99 -14.44
CA THR A 392 -8.45 -9.72 -15.59
C THR A 392 -7.91 -8.51 -16.34
N LEU A 393 -7.63 -8.69 -17.63
CA LEU A 393 -7.17 -7.65 -18.53
C LEU A 393 -8.24 -7.44 -19.60
N THR A 394 -8.95 -6.32 -19.53
CA THR A 394 -10.05 -5.99 -20.44
C THR A 394 -9.65 -4.82 -21.34
N ARG A 395 -9.62 -5.02 -22.64
CA ARG A 395 -9.26 -4.02 -23.66
C ARG A 395 -7.91 -3.30 -23.38
N CYS A 396 -6.94 -4.04 -22.86
CA CYS A 396 -5.62 -3.51 -22.52
C CYS A 396 -4.68 -3.51 -23.73
N THR A 397 -3.79 -2.52 -23.77
CA THR A 397 -2.63 -2.48 -24.66
C THR A 397 -1.37 -2.76 -23.87
N LEU A 398 -0.66 -3.82 -24.21
CA LEU A 398 0.46 -4.34 -23.40
C LEU A 398 1.74 -4.29 -24.22
N THR A 399 2.79 -3.69 -23.66
CA THR A 399 4.14 -3.68 -24.24
C THR A 399 5.14 -4.15 -23.18
N ALA A 400 5.71 -5.34 -23.37
CA ALA A 400 6.64 -5.93 -22.40
C ALA A 400 7.64 -6.85 -23.12
N PRO A 401 8.91 -6.47 -23.25
CA PRO A 401 9.92 -7.29 -23.93
C PRO A 401 10.12 -8.67 -23.29
N GLY A 402 9.96 -8.79 -21.97
CA GLY A 402 10.11 -10.06 -21.23
C GLY A 402 8.87 -10.97 -21.26
N GLY A 403 7.82 -10.62 -22.00
CA GLY A 403 6.64 -11.47 -22.20
C GLY A 403 5.39 -11.03 -21.45
N LEU A 404 4.37 -11.89 -21.47
CA LEU A 404 3.08 -11.61 -20.83
C LEU A 404 3.11 -12.00 -19.34
N VAL A 405 3.53 -13.20 -19.01
CA VAL A 405 3.52 -13.71 -17.63
C VAL A 405 4.82 -14.43 -17.31
N LYS A 406 5.37 -14.15 -16.15
CA LYS A 406 6.33 -14.99 -15.47
C LYS A 406 5.82 -15.33 -14.07
N ALA A 407 5.46 -16.60 -13.85
CA ALA A 407 5.14 -17.13 -12.53
C ALA A 407 6.30 -18.00 -12.07
N ASP A 408 6.97 -17.66 -10.97
CA ASP A 408 8.21 -18.34 -10.56
C ASP A 408 8.41 -18.22 -9.04
N GLU A 409 9.36 -18.98 -8.53
CA GLU A 409 9.87 -18.83 -7.17
C GLU A 409 10.70 -17.54 -7.04
N ASP A 410 10.66 -16.94 -5.86
CA ASP A 410 11.52 -15.81 -5.49
C ASP A 410 11.91 -15.99 -4.00
N ARG A 411 12.51 -14.96 -3.42
CA ARG A 411 13.01 -14.96 -2.03
C ARG A 411 11.96 -15.12 -0.93
N TRP A 412 10.69 -14.94 -1.24
CA TRP A 412 9.59 -15.06 -0.27
C TRP A 412 9.06 -16.49 -0.20
N GLY A 413 8.62 -16.89 1.00
CA GLY A 413 8.06 -18.22 1.23
C GLY A 413 9.12 -19.32 1.34
N THR A 414 8.68 -20.57 1.20
CA THR A 414 9.55 -21.75 1.31
C THR A 414 10.02 -22.19 -0.07
N SER A 415 11.32 -22.16 -0.32
CA SER A 415 11.89 -22.60 -1.58
C SER A 415 11.41 -24.00 -1.96
N GLY A 416 11.09 -24.20 -3.23
CA GLY A 416 10.50 -25.43 -3.78
C GLY A 416 8.97 -25.49 -3.70
N SER A 417 8.31 -24.50 -3.02
CA SER A 417 6.86 -24.42 -2.89
C SER A 417 6.31 -22.99 -2.93
N ASN A 418 7.17 -22.01 -3.20
CA ASN A 418 6.83 -20.59 -3.22
C ASN A 418 6.65 -20.02 -4.64
N GLY A 419 6.24 -20.85 -5.57
CA GLY A 419 5.87 -20.41 -6.91
C GLY A 419 4.59 -19.61 -6.94
N GLY A 420 4.30 -18.98 -8.07
CA GLY A 420 3.08 -18.25 -8.34
C GLY A 420 2.01 -19.11 -9.00
N VAL A 421 0.77 -18.98 -8.56
CA VAL A 421 -0.41 -19.56 -9.22
C VAL A 421 -1.26 -18.43 -9.78
N LEU A 422 -1.48 -18.40 -11.10
CA LEU A 422 -2.23 -17.34 -11.76
C LEU A 422 -3.39 -17.89 -12.59
N ALA A 423 -4.61 -17.37 -12.34
CA ALA A 423 -5.71 -17.44 -13.27
C ALA A 423 -5.86 -16.10 -13.99
N LEU A 424 -5.52 -16.04 -15.28
CA LEU A 424 -5.56 -14.83 -16.10
C LEU A 424 -6.75 -14.89 -17.06
N THR A 425 -7.58 -13.86 -17.05
CA THR A 425 -8.58 -13.64 -18.09
C THR A 425 -8.15 -12.51 -19.01
N MET A 426 -8.11 -12.77 -20.31
CA MET A 426 -7.83 -11.78 -21.36
C MET A 426 -9.13 -11.51 -22.13
N ASP A 427 -9.81 -10.43 -21.76
CA ASP A 427 -11.07 -10.02 -22.39
C ASP A 427 -10.81 -8.91 -23.40
N ALA A 428 -11.05 -9.17 -24.67
CA ALA A 428 -10.74 -8.24 -25.76
C ALA A 428 -9.29 -7.67 -25.70
N THR A 429 -8.38 -8.41 -25.08
CA THR A 429 -6.97 -8.08 -24.91
C THR A 429 -6.12 -9.11 -25.62
N THR A 430 -5.14 -8.69 -26.40
CA THR A 430 -4.25 -9.62 -27.14
C THR A 430 -2.80 -9.44 -26.73
N SER A 431 -2.06 -10.55 -26.68
CA SER A 431 -0.61 -10.54 -26.47
C SER A 431 0.04 -11.72 -27.17
N ASP A 432 1.20 -11.48 -27.78
CA ASP A 432 2.12 -12.49 -28.31
C ASP A 432 3.31 -12.74 -27.37
N GLY A 433 3.29 -12.10 -26.19
CA GLY A 433 4.33 -12.26 -25.18
C GLY A 433 4.38 -13.65 -24.57
N ALA A 434 5.58 -14.12 -24.25
CA ALA A 434 5.81 -15.43 -23.65
C ALA A 434 5.10 -15.59 -22.30
N ILE A 435 4.66 -16.81 -21.99
CA ILE A 435 4.06 -17.21 -20.72
C ILE A 435 4.91 -18.30 -20.11
N ALA A 436 5.52 -18.04 -18.96
CA ALA A 436 6.40 -18.98 -18.30
C ALA A 436 5.92 -19.29 -16.87
N ALA A 437 5.86 -20.59 -16.55
CA ALA A 437 5.62 -21.07 -15.19
C ALA A 437 6.82 -21.92 -14.72
N GLY A 438 7.43 -21.54 -13.61
CA GLY A 438 8.48 -22.32 -12.94
C GLY A 438 7.96 -23.65 -12.38
N SER A 439 8.84 -24.45 -11.80
CA SER A 439 8.54 -25.82 -11.39
C SER A 439 7.45 -25.94 -10.32
N SER A 440 7.35 -24.95 -9.44
CA SER A 440 6.33 -24.85 -8.37
C SER A 440 5.19 -23.88 -8.71
N SER A 441 5.10 -23.44 -9.97
CA SER A 441 4.15 -22.44 -10.43
C SER A 441 3.16 -23.01 -11.45
N SER A 442 2.02 -22.33 -11.62
CA SER A 442 1.08 -22.65 -12.68
C SER A 442 0.36 -21.41 -13.19
N VAL A 443 0.06 -21.41 -14.50
CA VAL A 443 -0.67 -20.31 -15.15
C VAL A 443 -1.81 -20.89 -15.98
N THR A 444 -3.02 -20.41 -15.74
CA THR A 444 -4.17 -20.69 -16.60
C THR A 444 -4.63 -19.40 -17.25
N VAL A 445 -4.67 -19.37 -18.57
CA VAL A 445 -5.17 -18.24 -19.35
C VAL A 445 -6.49 -18.61 -19.99
N THR A 446 -7.52 -17.80 -19.77
CA THR A 446 -8.82 -17.88 -20.41
C THR A 446 -9.01 -16.66 -21.29
N THR A 447 -9.46 -16.85 -22.53
CA THR A 447 -9.69 -15.75 -23.46
C THR A 447 -11.17 -15.51 -23.69
N ALA A 448 -11.58 -14.26 -23.84
CA ALA A 448 -12.97 -13.86 -24.05
C ALA A 448 -13.06 -12.68 -25.04
N ASN A 449 -14.19 -12.53 -25.71
CA ASN A 449 -14.54 -11.37 -26.55
C ASN A 449 -13.45 -10.98 -27.59
N GLY A 450 -12.79 -11.98 -28.20
CA GLY A 450 -11.70 -11.73 -29.14
C GLY A 450 -10.33 -11.53 -28.51
N GLY A 451 -10.19 -11.72 -27.22
CA GLY A 451 -8.88 -11.78 -26.56
C GLY A 451 -8.05 -12.95 -27.04
N ALA A 452 -6.73 -12.83 -26.99
CA ALA A 452 -5.82 -13.89 -27.43
C ALA A 452 -4.47 -13.82 -26.70
N ALA A 453 -3.94 -14.99 -26.35
CA ALA A 453 -2.57 -15.18 -25.86
C ALA A 453 -1.86 -16.14 -26.83
N THR A 454 -1.05 -15.60 -27.73
CA THR A 454 -0.43 -16.36 -28.82
C THR A 454 1.07 -16.61 -28.66
N GLY A 455 1.64 -16.10 -27.58
CA GLY A 455 3.06 -16.28 -27.26
C GLY A 455 3.43 -17.71 -26.89
N THR A 456 4.72 -17.96 -26.81
CA THR A 456 5.25 -19.29 -26.40
C THR A 456 4.90 -19.58 -24.94
N ALA A 457 4.45 -20.79 -24.67
CA ALA A 457 4.18 -21.26 -23.30
C ALA A 457 5.25 -22.24 -22.84
N SER A 458 5.69 -22.13 -21.59
CA SER A 458 6.64 -23.03 -20.94
C SER A 458 6.26 -23.34 -19.50
N GLY A 459 6.54 -24.58 -19.06
CA GLY A 459 6.14 -25.06 -17.74
C GLY A 459 4.67 -25.45 -17.67
N SER A 460 4.06 -25.33 -16.48
CA SER A 460 2.64 -25.67 -16.26
C SER A 460 1.73 -24.52 -16.70
N VAL A 461 1.52 -24.39 -18.01
CA VAL A 461 0.68 -23.36 -18.63
C VAL A 461 -0.47 -23.98 -19.40
N THR A 462 -1.68 -23.49 -19.20
CA THR A 462 -2.87 -23.85 -19.97
C THR A 462 -3.48 -22.59 -20.57
N VAL A 463 -3.78 -22.62 -21.88
CA VAL A 463 -4.46 -21.51 -22.59
C VAL A 463 -5.76 -22.07 -23.20
N SER A 464 -6.91 -21.42 -22.96
CA SER A 464 -8.24 -21.86 -23.40
C SER A 464 -9.08 -20.70 -23.98
#